data_0d2c43e5176e1572e261308e023f45f7
#
_entry.id   0d2c43e5176e1572e261308e023f45f7
#
_cell.length_a   1.000
_cell.length_b   1.000
_cell.length_c   1.000
_cell.angle_alpha   90.00
_cell.angle_beta   90.00
_cell.angle_gamma   90.00
#
_symmetry.space_group_name_H-M   'P 1'
#
loop_
_entity.id
_entity.type
_entity.pdbx_description
1 polymer ?
#
loop_
_entity_poly.entity_id
_entity_poly.type
_entity_poly.pdbx_seq_one_letter_code
_entity_poly.pdbx_strand_id
1 'polypeptide(L)'
;MLVGTLPGGTADEAMRSAVERLGPHLSQLPDGETGDRRIWVVGLIMAFEGHPDLEIAHEGDWSDYKHQRNFRVRKGHQLRGDKLDLEYLKWYELNRPVFDKVKDDAKLSDLSFQVGIPGDLDMTMFTMGPTRMLGKREPFSEATVRDITQIHAAAGGDVVFQLELPAETVFVAKAGPLGGVVAGKLAAGINRLVKASPAGARFGIHLCLGDLGHKALSGLSSARPLVRFANAIADGWPAGRTLEYVHAPLAAGDEPPSVDPAFYAPLTGLELPAGTRFVAGFLHEERTIQEQRKLLDVIEAAVGHEVDVAASCGLGRRTPEAGFATMDQARALCETA
;
A
#
# COMPACT_ATOMS: atom_id res chain seq x y z
N MET A 1 -5.39 9.83 6.07
CA MET A 1 -5.07 8.38 6.12
C MET A 1 -3.55 8.17 6.25
N LEU A 2 -3.10 7.07 6.89
CA LEU A 2 -1.68 6.63 6.94
C LEU A 2 -1.51 5.38 6.09
N VAL A 3 -0.39 5.31 5.34
CA VAL A 3 -0.21 4.23 4.34
C VAL A 3 0.37 2.95 4.95
N GLY A 4 1.47 3.04 5.70
CA GLY A 4 2.14 1.85 6.25
C GLY A 4 3.25 2.24 7.22
N THR A 5 4.50 2.32 6.74
CA THR A 5 5.64 2.71 7.59
C THR A 5 5.45 4.08 8.23
N LEU A 6 5.75 4.19 9.54
CA LEU A 6 5.64 5.42 10.31
C LEU A 6 6.97 5.72 11.04
N PRO A 7 7.21 7.00 11.42
CA PRO A 7 8.28 7.34 12.32
C PRO A 7 8.07 6.69 13.70
N GLY A 8 9.12 6.09 14.25
CA GLY A 8 9.13 5.41 15.55
C GLY A 8 10.11 4.25 15.56
N GLY A 9 10.60 3.88 16.73
CA GLY A 9 11.48 2.72 16.94
C GLY A 9 10.70 1.42 17.16
N THR A 10 9.46 1.53 17.64
CA THR A 10 8.57 0.41 17.97
C THR A 10 7.16 0.67 17.43
N ALA A 11 6.36 -0.39 17.29
CA ALA A 11 4.96 -0.27 16.89
C ALA A 11 4.14 0.59 17.89
N ASP A 12 4.39 0.48 19.20
CA ASP A 12 3.73 1.30 20.23
C ASP A 12 4.04 2.78 20.05
N GLU A 13 5.31 3.15 19.87
CA GLU A 13 5.71 4.54 19.62
C GLU A 13 5.09 5.09 18.33
N ALA A 14 5.14 4.33 17.25
CA ALA A 14 4.61 4.72 15.95
C ALA A 14 3.10 4.95 15.99
N MET A 15 2.34 4.00 16.55
CA MET A 15 0.88 4.09 16.66
C MET A 15 0.45 5.23 17.61
N ARG A 16 1.10 5.38 18.78
CA ARG A 16 0.79 6.47 19.71
C ARG A 16 1.05 7.83 19.09
N SER A 17 2.22 8.01 18.46
CA SER A 17 2.55 9.27 17.79
C SER A 17 1.53 9.63 16.69
N ALA A 18 1.05 8.63 15.95
CA ALA A 18 0.03 8.83 14.92
C ALA A 18 -1.31 9.24 15.53
N VAL A 19 -1.74 8.58 16.61
CA VAL A 19 -3.01 8.87 17.30
C VAL A 19 -2.95 10.22 18.02
N GLU A 20 -1.84 10.59 18.66
CA GLU A 20 -1.66 11.90 19.30
C GLU A 20 -1.79 13.05 18.29
N ARG A 21 -1.29 12.86 17.06
CA ARG A 21 -1.29 13.90 16.03
C ARG A 21 -2.57 13.95 15.22
N LEU A 22 -3.14 12.80 14.90
CA LEU A 22 -4.26 12.70 13.94
C LEU A 22 -5.58 12.30 14.62
N GLY A 23 -5.54 11.58 15.73
CA GLY A 23 -6.69 11.23 16.57
C GLY A 23 -7.95 10.88 15.79
N PRO A 24 -9.02 11.68 15.96
CA PRO A 24 -10.33 11.39 15.39
C PRO A 24 -10.40 11.46 13.84
N HIS A 25 -9.34 11.95 13.19
CA HIS A 25 -9.24 11.96 11.73
C HIS A 25 -8.75 10.62 11.14
N LEU A 26 -8.52 9.60 11.98
CA LEU A 26 -8.11 8.26 11.56
C LEU A 26 -9.30 7.31 11.56
N SER A 27 -9.58 6.67 10.43
CA SER A 27 -10.50 5.52 10.33
C SER A 27 -9.78 4.18 10.43
N GLN A 28 -8.51 4.14 10.12
CA GLN A 28 -7.64 2.98 10.29
C GLN A 28 -6.22 3.40 10.69
N LEU A 29 -5.50 2.49 11.36
CA LEU A 29 -4.16 2.70 11.86
C LEU A 29 -3.28 1.48 11.51
N PRO A 30 -2.19 1.66 10.73
CA PRO A 30 -1.18 0.63 10.52
C PRO A 30 -0.29 0.48 11.76
N ASP A 31 0.40 -0.65 11.86
CA ASP A 31 1.37 -0.91 12.94
C ASP A 31 2.68 -0.11 12.80
N GLY A 32 2.81 0.66 11.74
CA GLY A 32 3.94 1.53 11.46
C GLY A 32 5.14 0.83 10.83
N GLU A 33 5.09 -0.49 10.65
CA GLU A 33 6.15 -1.29 9.99
C GLU A 33 7.56 -0.88 10.46
N THR A 34 7.75 -0.84 11.77
CA THR A 34 8.98 -0.35 12.40
C THR A 34 10.12 -1.38 12.35
N GLY A 35 11.34 -0.94 12.68
CA GLY A 35 12.52 -1.81 12.71
C GLY A 35 12.89 -2.34 11.33
N ASP A 36 13.13 -3.63 11.23
CA ASP A 36 13.53 -4.30 9.97
C ASP A 36 12.44 -4.26 8.88
N ARG A 37 11.18 -4.07 9.28
CA ARG A 37 10.04 -3.92 8.36
C ARG A 37 9.99 -2.55 7.67
N ARG A 38 10.79 -1.58 8.09
CA ARG A 38 10.84 -0.24 7.46
C ARG A 38 11.18 -0.30 5.97
N ILE A 39 11.92 -1.31 5.55
CA ILE A 39 12.23 -1.58 4.14
C ILE A 39 11.23 -2.55 3.49
N TRP A 40 10.08 -2.71 4.12
CA TRP A 40 8.92 -3.44 3.62
C TRP A 40 9.24 -4.88 3.21
N VAL A 41 8.93 -5.29 1.94
CA VAL A 41 9.12 -6.67 1.47
C VAL A 41 10.56 -7.15 1.46
N VAL A 42 11.56 -6.27 1.56
CA VAL A 42 12.97 -6.66 1.45
C VAL A 42 13.35 -7.67 2.53
N GLY A 43 12.91 -7.45 3.76
CA GLY A 43 13.15 -8.37 4.87
C GLY A 43 12.58 -9.78 4.59
N LEU A 44 11.36 -9.86 4.06
CA LEU A 44 10.72 -11.12 3.68
C LEU A 44 11.50 -11.83 2.55
N ILE A 45 11.93 -11.08 1.54
CA ILE A 45 12.68 -11.64 0.40
C ILE A 45 14.03 -12.17 0.87
N MET A 46 14.71 -11.44 1.74
CA MET A 46 16.00 -11.90 2.30
C MET A 46 15.84 -13.15 3.16
N ALA A 47 14.73 -13.32 3.86
CA ALA A 47 14.44 -14.53 4.64
C ALA A 47 14.27 -15.79 3.78
N PHE A 48 14.00 -15.66 2.48
CA PHE A 48 13.95 -16.81 1.56
C PHE A 48 15.32 -17.45 1.27
N GLU A 49 16.43 -16.87 1.72
CA GLU A 49 17.77 -17.45 1.56
C GLU A 49 17.87 -18.87 2.15
N GLY A 50 17.16 -19.15 3.25
CA GLY A 50 17.10 -20.48 3.87
C GLY A 50 16.02 -21.41 3.33
N HIS A 51 15.21 -20.99 2.35
CA HIS A 51 14.06 -21.77 1.89
C HIS A 51 14.50 -23.02 1.12
N PRO A 52 13.99 -24.24 1.46
CA PRO A 52 14.49 -25.51 0.88
C PRO A 52 14.26 -25.62 -0.64
N ASP A 53 13.20 -24.97 -1.17
CA ASP A 53 12.84 -25.06 -2.59
C ASP A 53 13.39 -23.90 -3.42
N LEU A 54 14.05 -22.92 -2.80
CA LEU A 54 14.61 -21.75 -3.47
C LEU A 54 16.14 -21.75 -3.43
N GLU A 55 16.73 -21.16 -4.46
CA GLU A 55 18.15 -20.84 -4.52
C GLU A 55 18.36 -19.45 -5.10
N ILE A 56 19.42 -18.77 -4.72
CA ILE A 56 19.76 -17.45 -5.22
C ILE A 56 20.00 -17.54 -6.72
N ALA A 57 19.31 -16.71 -7.49
CA ALA A 57 19.47 -16.60 -8.94
C ALA A 57 20.24 -15.34 -9.34
N HIS A 58 20.17 -14.30 -8.51
CA HIS A 58 20.91 -13.05 -8.66
C HIS A 58 21.23 -12.50 -7.28
N GLU A 59 22.50 -12.20 -7.05
CA GLU A 59 22.94 -11.59 -5.80
C GLU A 59 22.66 -10.10 -5.78
N GLY A 60 22.28 -9.58 -4.62
CA GLY A 60 22.02 -8.18 -4.37
C GLY A 60 21.75 -7.92 -2.90
N ASP A 61 21.86 -6.69 -2.49
CA ASP A 61 21.71 -6.23 -1.10
C ASP A 61 20.48 -5.31 -0.89
N TRP A 62 19.73 -5.07 -1.96
CA TRP A 62 18.57 -4.16 -1.96
C TRP A 62 18.91 -2.72 -1.52
N SER A 63 20.16 -2.30 -1.69
CA SER A 63 20.56 -0.91 -1.47
C SER A 63 19.80 0.08 -2.38
N ASP A 64 19.40 -0.40 -3.55
CA ASP A 64 18.48 0.27 -4.47
C ASP A 64 17.75 -0.74 -5.36
N TYR A 65 16.87 -0.26 -6.24
CA TYR A 65 16.12 -1.10 -7.18
C TYR A 65 16.95 -1.80 -8.26
N LYS A 66 18.23 -1.47 -8.40
CA LYS A 66 19.14 -2.13 -9.37
C LYS A 66 19.92 -3.27 -8.73
N HIS A 67 20.08 -3.23 -7.40
CA HIS A 67 20.83 -4.23 -6.62
C HIS A 67 19.91 -5.22 -5.92
N GLN A 68 18.91 -5.72 -6.64
CA GLN A 68 17.92 -6.67 -6.10
C GLN A 68 18.54 -8.07 -5.97
N ARG A 69 18.31 -8.75 -4.83
CA ARG A 69 18.51 -10.20 -4.72
C ARG A 69 17.26 -10.90 -5.22
N ASN A 70 17.44 -11.85 -6.15
CA ASN A 70 16.35 -12.66 -6.65
C ASN A 70 16.62 -14.14 -6.51
N PHE A 71 15.56 -14.93 -6.43
CA PHE A 71 15.58 -16.37 -6.28
C PHE A 71 15.03 -17.08 -7.51
N ARG A 72 15.30 -18.38 -7.59
CA ARG A 72 14.62 -19.29 -8.51
C ARG A 72 14.30 -20.59 -7.79
N VAL A 73 13.30 -21.30 -8.29
CA VAL A 73 13.00 -22.64 -7.78
C VAL A 73 14.14 -23.58 -8.14
N ARG A 74 14.63 -24.35 -7.16
CA ARG A 74 15.68 -25.34 -7.35
C ARG A 74 15.26 -26.37 -8.37
N LYS A 75 16.21 -26.88 -9.17
CA LYS A 75 15.93 -27.93 -10.16
C LYS A 75 15.33 -29.18 -9.48
N GLY A 76 14.19 -29.64 -9.97
CA GLY A 76 13.48 -30.78 -9.43
C GLY A 76 12.58 -30.49 -8.22
N HIS A 77 12.53 -29.24 -7.75
CA HIS A 77 11.64 -28.80 -6.67
C HIS A 77 10.40 -28.09 -7.23
N GLN A 78 9.39 -27.96 -6.39
CA GLN A 78 8.18 -27.20 -6.67
C GLN A 78 7.92 -26.25 -5.50
N LEU A 79 7.86 -24.96 -5.78
CA LEU A 79 7.43 -23.97 -4.80
C LEU A 79 5.94 -24.12 -4.54
N ARG A 80 5.55 -24.14 -3.27
CA ARG A 80 4.16 -24.33 -2.83
C ARG A 80 3.79 -23.25 -1.83
N GLY A 81 2.53 -22.76 -1.88
CA GLY A 81 2.06 -21.71 -0.99
C GLY A 81 2.02 -22.12 0.48
N ASP A 82 1.76 -23.42 0.77
CA ASP A 82 1.76 -23.96 2.12
C ASP A 82 3.17 -24.02 2.76
N LYS A 83 4.23 -23.79 1.97
CA LYS A 83 5.63 -23.73 2.40
C LYS A 83 6.20 -22.31 2.44
N LEU A 84 5.47 -21.33 1.89
CA LEU A 84 5.89 -19.94 1.96
C LEU A 84 5.38 -19.31 3.26
N ASP A 85 6.30 -18.78 4.06
CA ASP A 85 5.98 -17.93 5.20
C ASP A 85 6.15 -16.47 4.77
N LEU A 86 5.04 -15.75 4.69
CA LEU A 86 5.00 -14.31 4.36
C LEU A 86 4.92 -13.44 5.63
N GLU A 87 4.95 -14.06 6.80
CA GLU A 87 4.96 -13.41 8.12
C GLU A 87 3.80 -12.44 8.41
N TYR A 88 2.78 -12.32 7.54
CA TYR A 88 1.69 -11.35 7.77
C TYR A 88 0.90 -11.68 9.03
N LEU A 89 0.58 -12.96 9.25
CA LEU A 89 -0.08 -13.42 10.49
C LEU A 89 0.80 -13.15 11.72
N LYS A 90 2.09 -13.46 11.66
CA LYS A 90 3.05 -13.24 12.76
C LYS A 90 3.07 -11.78 13.20
N TRP A 91 3.16 -10.86 12.24
CA TRP A 91 3.21 -9.42 12.54
C TRP A 91 1.88 -8.90 13.05
N TYR A 92 0.75 -9.42 12.52
CA TYR A 92 -0.56 -9.13 13.05
C TYR A 92 -0.68 -9.58 14.53
N GLU A 93 -0.34 -10.82 14.85
CA GLU A 93 -0.42 -11.36 16.21
C GLU A 93 0.46 -10.58 17.20
N LEU A 94 1.66 -10.18 16.76
CA LEU A 94 2.60 -9.41 17.57
C LEU A 94 2.07 -8.00 17.88
N ASN A 95 1.49 -7.32 16.88
CA ASN A 95 1.13 -5.90 16.97
C ASN A 95 -0.35 -5.67 17.32
N ARG A 96 -1.21 -6.67 17.21
CA ARG A 96 -2.63 -6.56 17.58
C ARG A 96 -2.85 -6.12 19.03
N PRO A 97 -2.20 -6.70 20.05
CA PRO A 97 -2.35 -6.25 21.43
C PRO A 97 -1.89 -4.82 21.66
N VAL A 98 -0.88 -4.36 20.91
CA VAL A 98 -0.40 -2.98 20.96
C VAL A 98 -1.46 -2.04 20.39
N PHE A 99 -2.02 -2.38 19.22
CA PHE A 99 -3.10 -1.63 18.59
C PHE A 99 -4.32 -1.51 19.52
N ASP A 100 -4.78 -2.62 20.10
CA ASP A 100 -5.94 -2.64 21.00
C ASP A 100 -5.71 -1.69 22.18
N LYS A 101 -4.54 -1.73 22.80
CA LYS A 101 -4.18 -0.83 23.89
C LYS A 101 -4.16 0.64 23.47
N VAL A 102 -3.58 0.96 22.31
CA VAL A 102 -3.54 2.34 21.78
C VAL A 102 -4.94 2.84 21.47
N LYS A 103 -5.78 2.02 20.85
CA LYS A 103 -7.18 2.30 20.53
C LYS A 103 -7.98 2.61 21.79
N ASP A 104 -7.85 1.77 22.84
CA ASP A 104 -8.55 1.92 24.11
C ASP A 104 -8.09 3.17 24.88
N ASP A 105 -6.76 3.37 25.00
CA ASP A 105 -6.15 4.54 25.68
C ASP A 105 -6.64 5.86 25.03
N ALA A 106 -6.78 5.87 23.72
CA ALA A 106 -7.23 7.03 22.94
C ALA A 106 -8.75 7.14 22.82
N LYS A 107 -9.52 6.13 23.25
CA LYS A 107 -11.01 6.06 23.15
C LYS A 107 -11.52 6.19 21.71
N LEU A 108 -10.82 5.58 20.76
CA LEU A 108 -11.16 5.57 19.34
C LEU A 108 -11.85 4.25 18.95
N SER A 109 -13.09 4.03 19.44
CA SER A 109 -13.84 2.77 19.26
C SER A 109 -13.97 2.30 17.82
N ASP A 110 -14.07 3.24 16.87
CA ASP A 110 -14.30 2.93 15.45
C ASP A 110 -13.01 2.76 14.63
N LEU A 111 -11.85 2.91 15.28
CA LEU A 111 -10.55 2.75 14.62
C LEU A 111 -10.34 1.27 14.23
N SER A 112 -10.07 1.01 12.96
CA SER A 112 -9.74 -0.32 12.44
C SER A 112 -8.22 -0.53 12.40
N PHE A 113 -7.78 -1.79 12.57
CA PHE A 113 -6.37 -2.14 12.38
C PHE A 113 -6.08 -2.32 10.88
N GLN A 114 -5.12 -1.58 10.34
CA GLN A 114 -4.68 -1.71 8.95
C GLN A 114 -3.52 -2.70 8.87
N VAL A 115 -3.67 -3.74 8.06
CA VAL A 115 -2.62 -4.72 7.77
C VAL A 115 -2.16 -4.52 6.33
N GLY A 116 -0.92 -4.03 6.15
CA GLY A 116 -0.28 -3.89 4.84
C GLY A 116 0.09 -5.26 4.27
N ILE A 117 -0.32 -5.52 3.04
CA ILE A 117 -0.05 -6.77 2.32
C ILE A 117 0.41 -6.45 0.91
N PRO A 118 1.66 -6.78 0.57
CA PRO A 118 2.13 -6.71 -0.81
C PRO A 118 1.24 -7.54 -1.75
N GLY A 119 0.98 -7.02 -2.94
CA GLY A 119 0.32 -7.80 -3.99
C GLY A 119 1.08 -9.11 -4.27
N ASP A 120 0.34 -10.17 -4.59
CA ASP A 120 0.95 -11.47 -4.91
C ASP A 120 1.85 -11.42 -6.17
N LEU A 121 1.55 -10.51 -7.12
CA LEU A 121 2.42 -10.22 -8.26
C LEU A 121 3.70 -9.51 -7.81
N ASP A 122 3.59 -8.54 -6.89
CA ASP A 122 4.75 -7.83 -6.31
C ASP A 122 5.69 -8.81 -5.62
N MET A 123 5.15 -9.65 -4.72
CA MET A 123 5.94 -10.68 -4.04
C MET A 123 6.62 -11.62 -5.03
N THR A 124 5.90 -12.05 -6.09
CA THR A 124 6.46 -12.90 -7.13
C THR A 124 7.58 -12.19 -7.89
N MET A 125 7.34 -10.94 -8.31
CA MET A 125 8.28 -10.17 -9.11
C MET A 125 9.55 -9.83 -8.33
N PHE A 126 9.42 -9.34 -7.12
CA PHE A 126 10.56 -8.95 -6.30
C PHE A 126 11.36 -10.18 -5.83
N THR A 127 10.69 -11.31 -5.59
CA THR A 127 11.38 -12.55 -5.22
C THR A 127 12.05 -13.22 -6.43
N MET A 128 11.35 -13.39 -7.55
CA MET A 128 11.83 -14.17 -8.69
C MET A 128 12.53 -13.34 -9.77
N GLY A 129 12.35 -12.03 -9.75
CA GLY A 129 12.75 -11.12 -10.82
C GLY A 129 11.73 -11.09 -11.99
N PRO A 130 11.75 -10.01 -12.79
CA PRO A 130 10.71 -9.75 -13.79
C PRO A 130 10.63 -10.79 -14.92
N THR A 131 11.73 -11.47 -15.21
CA THR A 131 11.77 -12.51 -16.28
C THR A 131 11.26 -13.88 -15.82
N ARG A 132 11.28 -14.15 -14.49
CA ARG A 132 10.93 -15.46 -13.92
C ARG A 132 9.56 -15.46 -13.23
N MET A 133 8.93 -14.30 -13.05
CA MET A 133 7.64 -14.18 -12.37
C MET A 133 6.49 -14.88 -13.12
N LEU A 134 6.59 -15.03 -14.45
CA LEU A 134 5.54 -15.63 -15.26
C LEU A 134 5.32 -17.09 -14.85
N GLY A 135 4.07 -17.44 -14.54
CA GLY A 135 3.69 -18.78 -14.11
C GLY A 135 4.14 -19.18 -12.69
N LYS A 136 4.62 -18.22 -11.88
CA LYS A 136 5.06 -18.47 -10.50
C LYS A 136 4.25 -17.74 -9.44
N ARG A 137 3.18 -17.06 -9.83
CA ARG A 137 2.35 -16.25 -8.94
C ARG A 137 1.54 -17.08 -7.95
N GLU A 138 1.05 -18.25 -8.37
CA GLU A 138 0.10 -19.07 -7.60
C GLU A 138 0.56 -19.38 -6.15
N PRO A 139 1.80 -19.83 -5.88
CA PRO A 139 2.25 -20.07 -4.52
C PRO A 139 2.18 -18.83 -3.61
N PHE A 140 2.46 -17.64 -4.15
CA PHE A 140 2.36 -16.39 -3.40
C PHE A 140 0.89 -16.01 -3.16
N SER A 141 0.01 -16.20 -4.14
CA SER A 141 -1.44 -16.03 -3.96
C SER A 141 -1.99 -16.95 -2.87
N GLU A 142 -1.64 -18.24 -2.88
CA GLU A 142 -2.07 -19.22 -1.87
C GLU A 142 -1.62 -18.82 -0.47
N ALA A 143 -0.34 -18.43 -0.31
CA ALA A 143 0.21 -18.01 0.98
C ALA A 143 -0.48 -16.73 1.49
N THR A 144 -0.66 -15.73 0.62
CA THR A 144 -1.35 -14.47 0.96
C THR A 144 -2.79 -14.72 1.39
N VAL A 145 -3.55 -15.52 0.64
CA VAL A 145 -4.95 -15.84 0.97
C VAL A 145 -5.05 -16.63 2.28
N ARG A 146 -4.10 -17.54 2.54
CA ARG A 146 -4.02 -18.27 3.82
C ARG A 146 -3.87 -17.29 5.00
N ASP A 147 -2.91 -16.37 4.92
CA ASP A 147 -2.63 -15.42 6.01
C ASP A 147 -3.80 -14.45 6.20
N ILE A 148 -4.39 -13.91 5.12
CA ILE A 148 -5.62 -13.10 5.19
C ILE A 148 -6.76 -13.89 5.88
N THR A 149 -6.92 -15.17 5.55
CA THR A 149 -7.98 -16.01 6.14
C THR A 149 -7.77 -16.19 7.63
N GLN A 150 -6.55 -16.43 8.07
CA GLN A 150 -6.23 -16.63 9.49
C GLN A 150 -6.39 -15.31 10.28
N ILE A 151 -5.90 -14.20 9.75
CA ILE A 151 -6.06 -12.88 10.37
C ILE A 151 -7.54 -12.49 10.45
N HIS A 152 -8.30 -12.67 9.36
CA HIS A 152 -9.74 -12.37 9.33
C HIS A 152 -10.52 -13.18 10.36
N ALA A 153 -10.21 -14.48 10.51
CA ALA A 153 -10.83 -15.35 11.51
C ALA A 153 -10.50 -14.92 12.95
N ALA A 154 -9.30 -14.42 13.20
CA ALA A 154 -8.87 -13.94 14.52
C ALA A 154 -9.40 -12.54 14.86
N ALA A 155 -9.50 -11.66 13.87
CA ALA A 155 -9.80 -10.24 14.05
C ALA A 155 -11.29 -9.91 14.06
N GLY A 156 -12.12 -10.74 13.46
CA GLY A 156 -13.49 -10.33 13.15
C GLY A 156 -13.54 -9.20 12.12
N GLY A 157 -14.40 -8.20 12.31
CA GLY A 157 -14.65 -7.14 11.34
C GLY A 157 -13.80 -5.87 11.47
N ASP A 158 -12.85 -5.78 12.40
CA ASP A 158 -12.12 -4.53 12.66
C ASP A 158 -10.71 -4.46 12.02
N VAL A 159 -10.44 -5.33 11.04
CA VAL A 159 -9.22 -5.27 10.22
C VAL A 159 -9.54 -4.84 8.80
N VAL A 160 -8.69 -3.96 8.26
CA VAL A 160 -8.65 -3.60 6.84
C VAL A 160 -7.34 -4.09 6.25
N PHE A 161 -7.40 -4.94 5.23
CA PHE A 161 -6.24 -5.42 4.49
C PHE A 161 -5.88 -4.42 3.40
N GLN A 162 -4.74 -3.75 3.50
CA GLN A 162 -4.27 -2.86 2.46
C GLN A 162 -3.43 -3.63 1.44
N LEU A 163 -3.94 -3.84 0.23
CA LEU A 163 -3.14 -4.41 -0.87
C LEU A 163 -2.26 -3.32 -1.47
N GLU A 164 -0.96 -3.55 -1.48
CA GLU A 164 0.06 -2.64 -1.96
C GLU A 164 0.59 -3.10 -3.31
N LEU A 165 0.47 -2.25 -4.34
CA LEU A 165 0.57 -2.62 -5.75
C LEU A 165 1.63 -1.82 -6.52
N PRO A 166 2.90 -1.77 -6.06
CA PRO A 166 3.92 -0.97 -6.74
C PRO A 166 4.27 -1.47 -8.14
N ALA A 167 4.41 -2.77 -8.36
CA ALA A 167 4.76 -3.29 -9.67
C ALA A 167 3.65 -3.07 -10.69
N GLU A 168 2.41 -3.40 -10.30
CA GLU A 168 1.23 -3.22 -11.16
C GLU A 168 1.05 -1.76 -11.55
N THR A 169 1.14 -0.84 -10.59
CA THR A 169 0.97 0.59 -10.84
C THR A 169 2.03 1.12 -11.81
N VAL A 170 3.30 0.73 -11.61
CA VAL A 170 4.39 1.12 -12.51
C VAL A 170 4.21 0.50 -13.91
N PHE A 171 3.73 -0.75 -14.02
CA PHE A 171 3.44 -1.34 -15.34
C PHE A 171 2.34 -0.58 -16.07
N VAL A 172 1.26 -0.21 -15.39
CA VAL A 172 0.18 0.61 -15.97
C VAL A 172 0.72 1.98 -16.40
N ALA A 173 1.52 2.63 -15.55
CA ALA A 173 2.11 3.93 -15.83
C ALA A 173 3.03 3.92 -17.08
N LYS A 174 3.82 2.85 -17.23
CA LYS A 174 4.76 2.70 -18.35
C LYS A 174 4.13 2.14 -19.64
N ALA A 175 2.90 1.64 -19.58
CA ALA A 175 2.25 1.01 -20.72
C ALA A 175 1.75 1.99 -21.81
N GLY A 176 1.77 3.29 -21.56
CA GLY A 176 1.38 4.33 -22.50
C GLY A 176 -0.03 4.10 -23.11
N PRO A 177 -0.15 4.01 -24.44
CA PRO A 177 -1.45 3.76 -25.10
C PRO A 177 -2.12 2.44 -24.68
N LEU A 178 -1.34 1.42 -24.32
CA LEU A 178 -1.84 0.11 -23.87
C LEU A 178 -2.24 0.09 -22.39
N GLY A 179 -2.13 1.21 -21.68
CA GLY A 179 -2.37 1.30 -20.23
C GLY A 179 -3.72 0.75 -19.78
N GLY A 180 -4.80 0.94 -20.57
CA GLY A 180 -6.11 0.36 -20.26
C GLY A 180 -6.14 -1.17 -20.31
N VAL A 181 -5.50 -1.77 -21.33
CA VAL A 181 -5.42 -3.24 -21.47
C VAL A 181 -4.57 -3.84 -20.35
N VAL A 182 -3.44 -3.20 -20.03
CA VAL A 182 -2.55 -3.62 -18.93
C VAL A 182 -3.27 -3.50 -17.59
N ALA A 183 -3.95 -2.39 -17.33
CA ALA A 183 -4.73 -2.18 -16.12
C ALA A 183 -5.80 -3.26 -15.94
N GLY A 184 -6.58 -3.56 -16.96
CA GLY A 184 -7.61 -4.62 -16.90
C GLY A 184 -7.05 -6.00 -16.60
N LYS A 185 -5.91 -6.39 -17.21
CA LYS A 185 -5.25 -7.67 -16.93
C LYS A 185 -4.71 -7.77 -15.49
N LEU A 186 -4.11 -6.71 -15.00
CA LEU A 186 -3.55 -6.67 -13.65
C LEU A 186 -4.66 -6.63 -12.61
N ALA A 187 -5.69 -5.81 -12.81
CA ALA A 187 -6.89 -5.74 -11.97
C ALA A 187 -7.58 -7.12 -11.83
N ALA A 188 -7.72 -7.86 -12.94
CA ALA A 188 -8.28 -9.22 -12.90
C ALA A 188 -7.49 -10.18 -12.00
N GLY A 189 -6.17 -9.98 -11.88
CA GLY A 189 -5.34 -10.75 -10.96
C GLY A 189 -5.59 -10.38 -9.50
N ILE A 190 -5.67 -9.09 -9.19
CA ILE A 190 -5.97 -8.56 -7.86
C ILE A 190 -7.36 -9.02 -7.42
N ASN A 191 -8.36 -8.84 -8.27
CA ASN A 191 -9.74 -9.24 -8.00
C ASN A 191 -9.89 -10.75 -7.78
N ARG A 192 -9.03 -11.57 -8.39
CA ARG A 192 -8.98 -13.02 -8.14
C ARG A 192 -8.47 -13.33 -6.74
N LEU A 193 -7.37 -12.67 -6.29
CA LEU A 193 -6.86 -12.80 -4.93
C LEU A 193 -7.90 -12.38 -3.90
N VAL A 194 -8.54 -11.23 -4.11
CA VAL A 194 -9.62 -10.74 -3.24
C VAL A 194 -10.80 -11.71 -3.22
N LYS A 195 -11.18 -12.27 -4.37
CA LYS A 195 -12.27 -13.26 -4.47
C LYS A 195 -11.94 -14.56 -3.72
N ALA A 196 -10.69 -14.97 -3.70
CA ALA A 196 -10.23 -16.16 -2.95
C ALA A 196 -10.17 -15.92 -1.43
N SER A 197 -10.13 -14.66 -1.00
CA SER A 197 -10.13 -14.29 0.42
C SER A 197 -11.51 -14.47 1.05
N PRO A 198 -11.65 -14.52 2.41
CA PRO A 198 -12.92 -14.74 3.10
C PRO A 198 -13.99 -13.72 2.72
N ALA A 199 -15.25 -14.17 2.69
CA ALA A 199 -16.40 -13.27 2.61
C ALA A 199 -16.47 -12.38 3.86
N GLY A 200 -16.83 -11.10 3.69
CA GLY A 200 -16.83 -10.11 4.75
C GLY A 200 -15.48 -9.44 5.02
N ALA A 201 -14.39 -9.91 4.40
CA ALA A 201 -13.11 -9.22 4.49
C ALA A 201 -13.18 -7.82 3.86
N ARG A 202 -12.50 -6.86 4.51
CA ARG A 202 -12.45 -5.45 4.14
C ARG A 202 -11.09 -5.13 3.56
N PHE A 203 -11.05 -4.45 2.43
CA PHE A 203 -9.82 -4.16 1.71
C PHE A 203 -9.66 -2.67 1.41
N GLY A 204 -8.43 -2.19 1.47
CA GLY A 204 -7.99 -0.97 0.84
C GLY A 204 -7.00 -1.27 -0.26
N ILE A 205 -6.93 -0.42 -1.26
CA ILE A 205 -5.94 -0.51 -2.34
C ILE A 205 -4.97 0.67 -2.23
N HIS A 206 -3.68 0.38 -2.18
CA HIS A 206 -2.61 1.37 -2.28
C HIS A 206 -1.90 1.23 -3.64
N LEU A 207 -2.20 2.16 -4.55
CA LEU A 207 -1.54 2.27 -5.85
C LEU A 207 -0.15 2.90 -5.62
N CYS A 208 0.86 2.09 -5.32
CA CYS A 208 2.18 2.57 -4.97
C CYS A 208 3.04 2.86 -6.21
N LEU A 209 3.92 3.85 -6.14
CA LEU A 209 4.97 4.08 -7.16
C LEU A 209 6.34 3.56 -6.72
N GLY A 210 6.40 2.84 -5.59
CA GLY A 210 7.64 2.48 -4.91
C GLY A 210 8.15 3.63 -4.04
N ASP A 211 8.92 3.27 -3.01
CA ASP A 211 9.51 4.26 -2.08
C ASP A 211 10.75 3.70 -1.35
N LEU A 212 11.56 2.86 -2.01
CA LEU A 212 12.80 2.34 -1.45
C LEU A 212 13.82 3.48 -1.30
N GLY A 213 14.25 3.71 -0.06
CA GLY A 213 15.14 4.84 0.24
C GLY A 213 14.54 6.21 -0.07
N HIS A 214 13.22 6.34 0.05
CA HIS A 214 12.45 7.55 -0.28
C HIS A 214 12.54 7.94 -1.76
N LYS A 215 12.69 6.95 -2.66
CA LYS A 215 12.73 7.15 -4.11
C LYS A 215 11.72 6.27 -4.82
N ALA A 216 10.95 6.88 -5.71
CA ALA A 216 9.98 6.14 -6.51
C ALA A 216 10.64 5.33 -7.63
N LEU A 217 10.02 4.21 -8.01
CA LEU A 217 10.36 3.42 -9.19
C LEU A 217 10.01 4.15 -10.50
N SER A 218 9.04 5.05 -10.45
CA SER A 218 8.56 5.81 -11.60
C SER A 218 7.83 7.06 -11.16
N GLY A 219 8.13 8.19 -11.77
CA GLY A 219 7.30 9.39 -11.72
C GLY A 219 6.10 9.30 -12.67
N LEU A 220 5.16 10.23 -12.53
CA LEU A 220 3.96 10.37 -13.35
C LEU A 220 3.93 11.74 -14.02
N SER A 221 3.50 11.81 -15.28
CA SER A 221 3.21 13.06 -15.98
C SER A 221 1.73 13.51 -15.83
N SER A 222 0.86 12.64 -15.33
CA SER A 222 -0.55 12.93 -15.02
C SER A 222 -1.13 11.82 -14.15
N ALA A 223 -2.27 12.07 -13.49
CA ALA A 223 -3.01 11.08 -12.70
C ALA A 223 -3.70 9.99 -13.56
N ARG A 224 -3.69 10.09 -14.88
CA ARG A 224 -4.38 9.15 -15.79
C ARG A 224 -4.09 7.67 -15.57
N PRO A 225 -2.84 7.21 -15.36
CA PRO A 225 -2.56 5.79 -15.09
C PRO A 225 -3.22 5.31 -13.79
N LEU A 226 -3.25 6.14 -12.76
CA LEU A 226 -3.86 5.83 -11.46
C LEU A 226 -5.37 5.67 -11.59
N VAL A 227 -6.04 6.61 -12.29
CA VAL A 227 -7.48 6.55 -12.57
C VAL A 227 -7.84 5.29 -13.36
N ARG A 228 -7.10 4.99 -14.44
CA ARG A 228 -7.31 3.78 -15.24
C ARG A 228 -7.21 2.50 -14.41
N PHE A 229 -6.23 2.46 -13.50
CA PHE A 229 -6.01 1.27 -12.70
C PHE A 229 -7.03 1.15 -11.56
N ALA A 230 -7.34 2.25 -10.88
CA ALA A 230 -8.41 2.31 -9.87
C ALA A 230 -9.75 1.83 -10.43
N ASN A 231 -10.17 2.41 -11.57
CA ASN A 231 -11.44 2.03 -12.22
C ASN A 231 -11.44 0.55 -12.64
N ALA A 232 -10.33 0.05 -13.22
CA ALA A 232 -10.25 -1.36 -13.62
C ALA A 232 -10.33 -2.33 -12.43
N ILE A 233 -9.77 -1.98 -11.27
CA ILE A 233 -9.91 -2.77 -10.04
C ILE A 233 -11.36 -2.70 -9.54
N ALA A 234 -11.93 -1.52 -9.49
CA ALA A 234 -13.28 -1.27 -8.98
C ALA A 234 -14.36 -1.96 -9.83
N ASP A 235 -14.26 -1.89 -11.17
CA ASP A 235 -15.22 -2.49 -12.11
C ASP A 235 -15.34 -4.02 -11.92
N GLY A 236 -14.26 -4.70 -11.62
CA GLY A 236 -14.24 -6.14 -11.38
C GLY A 236 -14.30 -6.57 -9.92
N TRP A 237 -14.58 -5.67 -8.97
CA TRP A 237 -14.49 -5.95 -7.54
C TRP A 237 -15.44 -7.06 -7.09
N PRO A 238 -14.96 -8.09 -6.36
CA PRO A 238 -15.77 -9.26 -6.01
C PRO A 238 -16.86 -8.93 -4.99
N ALA A 239 -18.08 -9.34 -5.26
CA ALA A 239 -19.19 -9.26 -4.30
C ALA A 239 -18.86 -9.93 -2.96
N GLY A 240 -19.38 -9.36 -1.87
CA GLY A 240 -19.19 -9.87 -0.51
C GLY A 240 -17.82 -9.59 0.11
N ARG A 241 -17.00 -8.74 -0.50
CA ARG A 241 -15.78 -8.13 0.05
C ARG A 241 -15.91 -6.63 -0.08
N THR A 242 -15.59 -5.90 0.99
CA THR A 242 -15.73 -4.45 0.98
C THR A 242 -14.47 -3.81 0.41
N LEU A 243 -14.62 -2.89 -0.54
CA LEU A 243 -13.56 -1.96 -0.95
C LEU A 243 -13.71 -0.68 -0.15
N GLU A 244 -12.91 -0.53 0.90
CA GLU A 244 -12.99 0.61 1.82
C GLU A 244 -12.47 1.89 1.19
N TYR A 245 -11.36 1.78 0.47
CA TYR A 245 -10.71 2.93 -0.16
C TYR A 245 -9.79 2.52 -1.31
N VAL A 246 -9.52 3.50 -2.16
CA VAL A 246 -8.42 3.49 -3.12
C VAL A 246 -7.52 4.68 -2.85
N HIS A 247 -6.29 4.42 -2.44
CA HIS A 247 -5.25 5.41 -2.26
C HIS A 247 -4.42 5.53 -3.54
N ALA A 248 -4.29 6.76 -4.06
CA ALA A 248 -3.52 7.08 -5.26
C ALA A 248 -2.37 8.04 -4.93
N PRO A 249 -1.10 7.68 -5.21
CA PRO A 249 0.04 8.55 -5.00
C PRO A 249 0.06 9.66 -6.06
N LEU A 250 -0.12 10.90 -5.63
CA LEU A 250 -0.08 12.10 -6.47
C LEU A 250 1.26 12.87 -6.31
N ALA A 251 2.17 12.32 -5.52
CA ALA A 251 3.58 12.64 -5.39
C ALA A 251 4.40 11.33 -5.52
N ALA A 252 5.71 11.36 -5.58
CA ALA A 252 6.50 10.17 -5.88
C ALA A 252 7.86 10.16 -5.14
N GLY A 253 7.93 9.50 -3.98
CA GLY A 253 9.13 9.46 -3.14
C GLY A 253 9.52 10.86 -2.68
N ASP A 254 10.73 11.30 -3.02
CA ASP A 254 11.28 12.63 -2.76
C ASP A 254 10.83 13.71 -3.79
N GLU A 255 10.03 13.32 -4.79
CA GLU A 255 9.46 14.26 -5.77
C GLU A 255 8.11 14.80 -5.25
N PRO A 256 7.98 16.13 -4.99
CA PRO A 256 6.74 16.70 -4.50
C PRO A 256 5.62 16.67 -5.56
N PRO A 257 4.34 16.77 -5.14
CA PRO A 257 3.21 16.76 -6.05
C PRO A 257 3.29 17.93 -7.05
N SER A 258 2.81 17.68 -8.27
CA SER A 258 2.75 18.72 -9.31
C SER A 258 1.86 19.87 -8.87
N VAL A 259 2.24 21.08 -9.18
CA VAL A 259 1.41 22.28 -8.99
C VAL A 259 0.56 22.61 -10.22
N ASP A 260 0.77 21.89 -11.33
CA ASP A 260 -0.02 22.07 -12.56
C ASP A 260 -1.39 21.37 -12.44
N PRO A 261 -2.52 22.10 -12.49
CA PRO A 261 -3.86 21.50 -12.43
C PRO A 261 -4.11 20.47 -13.55
N ALA A 262 -3.45 20.59 -14.70
CA ALA A 262 -3.59 19.63 -15.80
C ALA A 262 -3.16 18.21 -15.41
N PHE A 263 -2.26 18.08 -14.45
CA PHE A 263 -1.85 16.77 -13.89
C PHE A 263 -3.06 16.03 -13.29
N TYR A 264 -3.94 16.76 -12.60
CA TYR A 264 -5.10 16.22 -11.85
C TYR A 264 -6.36 16.09 -12.71
N ALA A 265 -6.44 16.75 -13.85
CA ALA A 265 -7.62 16.72 -14.73
C ALA A 265 -8.16 15.30 -15.01
N PRO A 266 -7.35 14.22 -15.16
CA PRO A 266 -7.89 12.88 -15.34
C PRO A 266 -8.71 12.34 -14.16
N LEU A 267 -8.62 12.92 -12.95
CA LEU A 267 -9.41 12.51 -11.79
C LEU A 267 -10.92 12.69 -12.01
N THR A 268 -11.33 13.56 -12.95
CA THR A 268 -12.74 13.69 -13.37
C THR A 268 -13.34 12.39 -13.90
N GLY A 269 -12.52 11.44 -14.31
CA GLY A 269 -12.94 10.11 -14.78
C GLY A 269 -12.78 9.01 -13.74
N LEU A 270 -12.59 9.35 -12.45
CA LEU A 270 -12.50 8.35 -11.39
C LEU A 270 -13.91 7.81 -11.07
N GLU A 271 -14.06 6.50 -11.16
CA GLU A 271 -15.32 5.77 -10.95
C GLU A 271 -15.11 4.70 -9.87
N LEU A 272 -15.51 4.99 -8.63
CA LEU A 272 -15.43 4.06 -7.50
C LEU A 272 -16.84 3.65 -7.06
N PRO A 273 -16.99 2.42 -6.53
CA PRO A 273 -18.27 1.97 -5.96
C PRO A 273 -18.74 2.88 -4.84
N ALA A 274 -20.06 3.01 -4.68
CA ALA A 274 -20.64 3.76 -3.57
C ALA A 274 -20.11 3.27 -2.21
N GLY A 275 -19.67 4.19 -1.37
CA GLY A 275 -19.06 3.91 -0.07
C GLY A 275 -17.56 3.65 -0.11
N THR A 276 -16.94 3.54 -1.29
CA THR A 276 -15.47 3.48 -1.41
C THR A 276 -14.88 4.88 -1.36
N ARG A 277 -13.97 5.15 -0.43
CA ARG A 277 -13.30 6.45 -0.28
C ARG A 277 -12.16 6.57 -1.29
N PHE A 278 -12.00 7.75 -1.87
CA PHE A 278 -10.78 8.10 -2.58
C PHE A 278 -9.81 8.77 -1.62
N VAL A 279 -8.56 8.29 -1.57
CA VAL A 279 -7.51 8.84 -0.73
C VAL A 279 -6.44 9.46 -1.61
N ALA A 280 -6.32 10.77 -1.56
CA ALA A 280 -5.38 11.53 -2.35
C ALA A 280 -4.00 11.58 -1.66
N GLY A 281 -3.01 10.91 -2.24
CA GLY A 281 -1.65 10.78 -1.71
C GLY A 281 -0.73 11.91 -2.18
N PHE A 282 -1.03 13.17 -1.82
CA PHE A 282 -0.29 14.36 -2.28
C PHE A 282 0.49 15.09 -1.19
N LEU A 283 0.32 14.72 0.08
CA LEU A 283 1.03 15.39 1.17
C LEU A 283 2.54 15.16 1.05
N HIS A 284 3.29 16.26 1.19
CA HIS A 284 4.74 16.22 1.00
C HIS A 284 5.43 17.29 1.82
N GLU A 285 6.56 16.95 2.44
CA GLU A 285 7.36 17.82 3.30
C GLU A 285 7.88 19.09 2.62
N GLU A 286 8.10 19.04 1.31
CA GLU A 286 8.58 20.19 0.52
C GLU A 286 7.47 21.15 0.07
N ARG A 287 6.22 20.93 0.48
CA ARG A 287 5.10 21.80 0.20
C ARG A 287 4.60 22.50 1.46
N THR A 288 4.39 23.79 1.34
CA THR A 288 3.72 24.57 2.41
C THR A 288 2.27 24.15 2.56
N ILE A 289 1.70 24.40 3.74
CA ILE A 289 0.28 24.10 3.99
C ILE A 289 -0.66 24.86 3.02
N GLN A 290 -0.29 26.08 2.61
CA GLN A 290 -1.06 26.87 1.66
C GLN A 290 -1.02 26.26 0.24
N GLU A 291 0.12 25.73 -0.17
CA GLU A 291 0.22 25.00 -1.44
C GLU A 291 -0.58 23.72 -1.41
N GLN A 292 -0.50 22.95 -0.32
CA GLN A 292 -1.24 21.71 -0.16
C GLN A 292 -2.76 21.94 -0.10
N ARG A 293 -3.21 23.06 0.51
CA ARG A 293 -4.62 23.47 0.47
C ARG A 293 -5.09 23.70 -0.96
N LYS A 294 -4.33 24.48 -1.75
CA LYS A 294 -4.66 24.72 -3.16
C LYS A 294 -4.69 23.44 -3.98
N LEU A 295 -3.79 22.49 -3.69
CA LEU A 295 -3.79 21.18 -4.35
C LEU A 295 -5.01 20.36 -3.97
N LEU A 296 -5.43 20.38 -2.71
CA LEU A 296 -6.65 19.74 -2.25
C LEU A 296 -7.87 20.30 -2.99
N ASP A 297 -8.01 21.63 -3.07
CA ASP A 297 -9.10 22.30 -3.83
C ASP A 297 -9.15 21.84 -5.30
N VAL A 298 -7.98 21.71 -5.95
CA VAL A 298 -7.89 21.22 -7.34
C VAL A 298 -8.29 19.75 -7.46
N ILE A 299 -7.86 18.92 -6.51
CA ILE A 299 -8.17 17.49 -6.51
C ILE A 299 -9.67 17.29 -6.28
N GLU A 300 -10.26 17.94 -5.28
CA GLU A 300 -11.68 17.81 -4.94
C GLU A 300 -12.58 18.37 -6.06
N ALA A 301 -12.18 19.48 -6.68
CA ALA A 301 -12.88 20.00 -7.86
C ALA A 301 -12.85 19.00 -9.04
N ALA A 302 -11.76 18.25 -9.21
CA ALA A 302 -11.65 17.25 -10.27
C ALA A 302 -12.45 15.98 -9.94
N VAL A 303 -12.42 15.51 -8.70
CA VAL A 303 -13.15 14.32 -8.24
C VAL A 303 -14.66 14.60 -8.08
N GLY A 304 -15.03 15.85 -7.75
CA GLY A 304 -16.40 16.30 -7.56
C GLY A 304 -16.97 16.12 -6.15
N HIS A 305 -16.14 15.74 -5.19
CA HIS A 305 -16.49 15.61 -3.77
C HIS A 305 -15.24 15.71 -2.89
N GLU A 306 -15.43 15.86 -1.58
CA GLU A 306 -14.35 15.79 -0.58
C GLU A 306 -13.61 14.46 -0.65
N VAL A 307 -12.28 14.50 -0.40
CA VAL A 307 -11.43 13.33 -0.44
C VAL A 307 -10.62 13.17 0.86
N ASP A 308 -10.26 11.94 1.17
CA ASP A 308 -9.28 11.69 2.25
C ASP A 308 -7.88 12.12 1.79
N VAL A 309 -7.08 12.62 2.72
CA VAL A 309 -5.70 13.06 2.45
C VAL A 309 -4.68 12.08 3.01
N ALA A 310 -3.58 11.89 2.29
CA ALA A 310 -2.43 11.07 2.70
C ALA A 310 -1.13 11.56 2.05
N ALA A 311 0.01 11.09 2.56
CA ALA A 311 1.26 11.11 1.81
C ALA A 311 1.23 10.07 0.68
N SER A 312 2.12 10.20 -0.30
CA SER A 312 2.19 9.26 -1.45
C SER A 312 2.54 7.83 -1.07
N CYS A 313 3.22 7.62 0.04
CA CYS A 313 3.61 6.34 0.61
C CYS A 313 3.79 6.46 2.13
N GLY A 314 4.35 5.43 2.78
CA GLY A 314 4.64 5.44 4.21
C GLY A 314 5.58 6.56 4.63
N LEU A 315 5.43 7.08 5.84
CA LEU A 315 6.20 8.21 6.37
C LEU A 315 7.51 7.78 7.06
N GLY A 316 7.71 6.50 7.32
CA GLY A 316 8.87 6.01 8.07
C GLY A 316 10.20 6.02 7.32
N ARG A 317 10.20 6.34 6.01
CA ARG A 317 11.43 6.47 5.19
C ARG A 317 11.95 7.90 5.10
N ARG A 318 11.19 8.85 5.65
CA ARG A 318 11.59 10.25 5.87
C ARG A 318 12.36 10.37 7.18
N THR A 319 12.94 11.54 7.46
CA THR A 319 13.37 11.83 8.82
C THR A 319 12.14 11.84 9.74
N PRO A 320 12.28 11.47 11.03
CA PRO A 320 11.14 11.50 11.94
C PRO A 320 10.44 12.87 11.98
N GLU A 321 11.22 13.96 11.95
CA GLU A 321 10.71 15.34 11.96
C GLU A 321 9.84 15.62 10.72
N ALA A 322 10.29 15.23 9.52
CA ALA A 322 9.54 15.41 8.28
C ALA A 322 8.26 14.54 8.27
N GLY A 323 8.34 13.31 8.77
CA GLY A 323 7.20 12.43 8.90
C GLY A 323 6.14 12.98 9.86
N PHE A 324 6.55 13.49 11.02
CA PHE A 324 5.64 14.12 11.98
C PHE A 324 5.06 15.44 11.45
N ALA A 325 5.87 16.27 10.81
CA ALA A 325 5.38 17.50 10.18
C ALA A 325 4.32 17.22 9.10
N THR A 326 4.49 16.15 8.32
CA THR A 326 3.50 15.72 7.32
C THR A 326 2.18 15.28 7.98
N MET A 327 2.22 14.61 9.14
CA MET A 327 1.01 14.27 9.91
C MET A 327 0.32 15.54 10.43
N ASP A 328 1.08 16.52 10.95
CA ASP A 328 0.53 17.78 11.45
C ASP A 328 -0.10 18.61 10.31
N GLN A 329 0.48 18.59 9.12
CA GLN A 329 -0.11 19.19 7.92
C GLN A 329 -1.40 18.47 7.52
N ALA A 330 -1.45 17.13 7.56
CA ALA A 330 -2.66 16.36 7.32
C ALA A 330 -3.80 16.79 8.26
N ARG A 331 -3.51 16.90 9.57
CA ARG A 331 -4.48 17.38 10.56
C ARG A 331 -5.00 18.77 10.22
N ALA A 332 -4.09 19.70 9.94
CA ALA A 332 -4.46 21.08 9.62
C ALA A 332 -5.35 21.20 8.36
N LEU A 333 -5.19 20.31 7.39
CA LEU A 333 -6.08 20.23 6.23
C LEU A 333 -7.47 19.72 6.61
N CYS A 334 -7.57 18.69 7.47
CA CYS A 334 -8.85 18.13 7.93
C CYS A 334 -9.63 19.11 8.85
N GLU A 335 -8.96 19.93 9.66
CA GLU A 335 -9.60 20.86 10.60
C GLU A 335 -10.15 22.14 9.95
N THR A 336 -9.78 22.41 8.70
CA THR A 336 -10.18 23.64 7.98
C THR A 336 -10.99 23.34 6.74
N ALA A 337 -11.43 22.10 6.56
CA ALA A 337 -12.35 21.66 5.50
C ALA A 337 -13.80 22.02 5.87
#